data_796bed89a3a790deefd1129789ab915e
#
_entry.id   796bed89a3a790deefd1129789ab915e
#
_cell.length_a   1.000
_cell.length_b   1.000
_cell.length_c   1.000
_cell.angle_alpha   90.00
_cell.angle_beta   90.00
_cell.angle_gamma   90.00
#
_symmetry.space_group_name_H-M   'P 1'
#
loop_
_entity.id
_entity.type
_entity.pdbx_description
1 polymer ?
#
loop_
_entity_poly.entity_id
_entity_poly.type
_entity_poly.pdbx_seq_one_letter_code
_entity_poly.pdbx_strand_id
1 'polypeptide(L)'
;YKRQGDMSVTLHRAFDVCVDPIETMEQAISLGINTILTSGQRNVCLQGADLLKELVEKSQGRITIQAGSGVGAEVIRQLYPLTGVRAYHMTGKRVIDSEMQFRKDGVNMGLPMLSEYEIWRTDVDNIRAAKKVLEEL
;
A
#
# COMPACT_ATOMS: atom_id res chain seq x y z
N TYR A 1 -17.65 7.60 -10.94
CA TYR A 1 -16.52 7.17 -11.75
C TYR A 1 -16.56 7.79 -13.15
N LYS A 2 -17.64 7.67 -13.89
CA LYS A 2 -17.77 8.25 -15.25
C LYS A 2 -17.73 9.80 -15.31
N ARG A 3 -17.77 10.47 -14.17
CA ARG A 3 -17.77 11.95 -14.08
C ARG A 3 -16.37 12.56 -13.98
N GLN A 4 -15.34 11.75 -13.77
CA GLN A 4 -13.98 12.26 -13.53
C GLN A 4 -13.19 12.59 -14.80
N GLY A 5 -13.76 12.34 -16.00
CA GLY A 5 -13.07 12.62 -17.27
C GLY A 5 -11.77 11.83 -17.41
N ASP A 6 -10.69 12.51 -17.71
CA ASP A 6 -9.37 11.91 -17.97
C ASP A 6 -8.52 11.62 -16.71
N MET A 7 -9.09 11.78 -15.51
CA MET A 7 -8.37 11.46 -14.28
C MET A 7 -8.13 9.96 -14.15
N SER A 8 -6.91 9.61 -13.72
CA SER A 8 -6.58 8.22 -13.38
C SER A 8 -7.36 7.74 -12.16
N VAL A 9 -7.89 6.53 -12.25
CA VAL A 9 -8.72 5.90 -11.21
C VAL A 9 -7.98 4.75 -10.57
N THR A 10 -7.96 4.74 -9.24
CA THR A 10 -7.41 3.65 -8.45
C THR A 10 -8.51 2.93 -7.68
N LEU A 11 -8.66 1.63 -7.90
CA LEU A 11 -9.41 0.75 -7.03
C LEU A 11 -8.58 0.51 -5.77
N HIS A 12 -9.09 0.96 -4.64
CA HIS A 12 -8.38 0.88 -3.37
C HIS A 12 -8.44 -0.54 -2.76
N ARG A 13 -7.95 -0.69 -1.54
CA ARG A 13 -7.85 -1.98 -0.83
C ARG A 13 -9.20 -2.68 -0.53
N ALA A 14 -10.36 -2.15 -0.94
CA ALA A 14 -11.58 -2.96 -1.01
C ALA A 14 -11.39 -4.20 -1.92
N PHE A 15 -10.45 -4.13 -2.88
CA PHE A 15 -10.00 -5.27 -3.66
C PHE A 15 -9.52 -6.45 -2.79
N ASP A 16 -8.90 -6.17 -1.64
CA ASP A 16 -8.34 -7.21 -0.76
C ASP A 16 -9.40 -8.08 -0.06
N VAL A 17 -10.68 -7.71 -0.13
CA VAL A 17 -11.80 -8.47 0.44
C VAL A 17 -12.76 -9.04 -0.60
N CYS A 18 -12.41 -8.96 -1.89
CA CYS A 18 -13.19 -9.61 -2.95
C CYS A 18 -13.03 -11.14 -2.90
N VAL A 19 -14.03 -11.85 -3.42
CA VAL A 19 -14.05 -13.33 -3.43
C VAL A 19 -13.08 -13.88 -4.46
N ASP A 20 -13.09 -13.32 -5.67
CA ASP A 20 -12.21 -13.72 -6.78
C ASP A 20 -11.39 -12.51 -7.25
N PRO A 21 -10.10 -12.45 -6.92
CA PRO A 21 -9.25 -11.34 -7.29
C PRO A 21 -8.95 -11.27 -8.79
N ILE A 22 -8.93 -12.40 -9.49
CA ILE A 22 -8.66 -12.41 -10.93
C ILE A 22 -9.88 -11.91 -11.71
N GLU A 23 -11.07 -12.40 -11.38
CA GLU A 23 -12.30 -11.89 -11.97
C GLU A 23 -12.50 -10.40 -11.67
N THR A 24 -12.25 -9.98 -10.42
CA THR A 24 -12.35 -8.57 -10.02
C THR A 24 -11.35 -7.69 -10.78
N MET A 25 -10.14 -8.17 -11.05
CA MET A 25 -9.15 -7.45 -11.87
C MET A 25 -9.66 -7.29 -13.31
N GLU A 26 -10.19 -8.34 -13.93
CA GLU A 26 -10.74 -8.26 -15.29
C GLU A 26 -11.94 -7.30 -15.38
N GLN A 27 -12.80 -7.30 -14.37
CA GLN A 27 -13.89 -6.32 -14.26
C GLN A 27 -13.35 -4.90 -14.14
N ALA A 28 -12.32 -4.67 -13.30
CA ALA A 28 -11.69 -3.37 -13.16
C ALA A 28 -11.08 -2.88 -14.49
N ILE A 29 -10.41 -3.76 -15.23
CA ILE A 29 -9.88 -3.48 -16.57
C ILE A 29 -11.01 -3.09 -17.53
N SER A 30 -12.12 -3.84 -17.56
CA SER A 30 -13.26 -3.58 -18.42
C SER A 30 -13.95 -2.24 -18.13
N LEU A 31 -13.89 -1.79 -16.89
CA LEU A 31 -14.40 -0.49 -16.43
C LEU A 31 -13.43 0.68 -16.70
N GLY A 32 -12.22 0.41 -17.19
CA GLY A 32 -11.21 1.44 -17.44
C GLY A 32 -10.50 1.94 -16.18
N ILE A 33 -10.47 1.14 -15.11
CA ILE A 33 -9.67 1.42 -13.91
C ILE A 33 -8.18 1.32 -14.27
N ASN A 34 -7.39 2.29 -13.83
CA ASN A 34 -5.97 2.38 -14.20
C ASN A 34 -5.07 1.61 -13.23
N THR A 35 -5.46 1.54 -11.95
CA THR A 35 -4.61 0.98 -10.89
C THR A 35 -5.44 0.19 -9.88
N ILE A 36 -4.92 -0.93 -9.42
CA ILE A 36 -5.42 -1.67 -8.25
C ILE A 36 -4.39 -1.55 -7.13
N LEU A 37 -4.79 -0.95 -6.00
CA LEU A 37 -4.01 -0.92 -4.77
C LEU A 37 -4.38 -2.14 -3.92
N THR A 38 -3.42 -3.01 -3.69
CA THR A 38 -3.66 -4.29 -2.99
C THR A 38 -2.47 -4.71 -2.12
N SER A 39 -2.73 -5.49 -1.10
CA SER A 39 -1.72 -6.21 -0.32
C SER A 39 -1.64 -7.70 -0.69
N GLY A 40 -2.29 -8.10 -1.79
CA GLY A 40 -2.41 -9.52 -2.16
C GLY A 40 -3.33 -10.28 -1.20
N GLN A 41 -4.42 -9.63 -0.74
CA GLN A 41 -5.41 -10.19 0.21
C GLN A 41 -4.79 -10.66 1.53
N ARG A 42 -3.70 -9.99 1.97
CA ARG A 42 -3.04 -10.28 3.26
C ARG A 42 -2.91 -9.00 4.09
N ASN A 43 -2.52 -9.15 5.35
CA ASN A 43 -2.33 -8.00 6.24
C ASN A 43 -1.24 -7.05 5.72
N VAL A 44 -0.15 -7.60 5.15
CA VAL A 44 0.96 -6.85 4.54
C VAL A 44 1.31 -7.43 3.18
N CYS A 45 1.78 -6.59 2.26
CA CYS A 45 2.00 -6.98 0.86
C CYS A 45 3.06 -8.08 0.67
N LEU A 46 4.06 -8.16 1.55
CA LEU A 46 5.07 -9.21 1.47
C LEU A 46 4.47 -10.62 1.70
N GLN A 47 3.47 -10.74 2.57
CA GLN A 47 2.73 -11.99 2.79
C GLN A 47 1.83 -12.36 1.60
N GLY A 48 1.43 -11.37 0.80
CA GLY A 48 0.59 -11.55 -0.38
C GLY A 48 1.37 -11.66 -1.69
N ALA A 49 2.68 -11.94 -1.63
CA ALA A 49 3.55 -11.95 -2.81
C ALA A 49 3.07 -12.91 -3.92
N ASP A 50 2.55 -14.08 -3.57
CA ASP A 50 2.06 -15.06 -4.55
C ASP A 50 0.91 -14.49 -5.39
N LEU A 51 -0.09 -13.89 -4.74
CA LEU A 51 -1.21 -13.27 -5.46
C LEU A 51 -0.76 -12.01 -6.21
N LEU A 52 0.13 -11.19 -5.64
CA LEU A 52 0.68 -10.04 -6.34
C LEU A 52 1.39 -10.44 -7.63
N LYS A 53 2.19 -11.52 -7.61
CA LYS A 53 2.82 -12.09 -8.79
C LYS A 53 1.80 -12.51 -9.83
N GLU A 54 0.79 -13.29 -9.43
CA GLU A 54 -0.28 -13.75 -10.32
C GLU A 54 -1.02 -12.59 -10.98
N LEU A 55 -1.35 -11.54 -10.19
CA LEU A 55 -2.00 -10.34 -10.71
C LEU A 55 -1.13 -9.60 -11.72
N VAL A 56 0.17 -9.44 -11.45
CA VAL A 56 1.11 -8.82 -12.40
C VAL A 56 1.18 -9.61 -13.70
N GLU A 57 1.33 -10.93 -13.63
CA GLU A 57 1.40 -11.81 -14.80
C GLU A 57 0.10 -11.76 -15.63
N LYS A 58 -1.05 -11.91 -14.98
CA LYS A 58 -2.35 -11.93 -15.65
C LYS A 58 -2.81 -10.56 -16.13
N SER A 59 -2.36 -9.48 -15.51
CA SER A 59 -2.67 -8.12 -15.95
C SER A 59 -2.15 -7.82 -17.35
N GLN A 60 -1.03 -8.41 -17.72
CA GLN A 60 -0.34 -8.18 -19.01
C GLN A 60 -0.14 -6.68 -19.30
N GLY A 61 0.06 -5.87 -18.27
CA GLY A 61 0.23 -4.42 -18.39
C GLY A 61 -1.06 -3.63 -18.69
N ARG A 62 -2.23 -4.27 -18.72
CA ARG A 62 -3.52 -3.61 -18.98
C ARG A 62 -3.98 -2.76 -17.79
N ILE A 63 -3.51 -3.05 -16.59
CA ILE A 63 -3.78 -2.33 -15.35
C ILE A 63 -2.53 -2.34 -14.47
N THR A 64 -2.29 -1.28 -13.73
CA THR A 64 -1.16 -1.20 -12.80
C THR A 64 -1.52 -1.90 -11.49
N ILE A 65 -0.70 -2.87 -11.09
CA ILE A 65 -0.78 -3.47 -9.76
C ILE A 65 0.14 -2.68 -8.82
N GLN A 66 -0.46 -2.02 -7.82
CA GLN A 66 0.24 -1.21 -6.84
C GLN A 66 0.23 -1.92 -5.48
N ALA A 67 1.41 -2.32 -5.00
CA ALA A 67 1.53 -2.96 -3.70
C ALA A 67 1.39 -1.93 -2.57
N GLY A 68 0.57 -2.26 -1.57
CA GLY A 68 0.36 -1.45 -0.37
C GLY A 68 0.28 -2.26 0.90
N SER A 69 0.35 -1.60 2.02
CA SER A 69 0.44 -2.16 3.37
C SER A 69 1.81 -2.76 3.71
N GLY A 70 2.49 -2.13 4.66
CA GLY A 70 3.80 -2.55 5.13
C GLY A 70 4.95 -2.24 4.18
N VAL A 71 4.76 -1.37 3.18
CA VAL A 71 5.78 -1.01 2.20
C VAL A 71 6.86 -0.13 2.83
N GLY A 72 8.12 -0.50 2.57
CA GLY A 72 9.33 0.24 2.88
C GLY A 72 10.46 -0.19 1.96
N ALA A 73 11.61 0.46 2.03
CA ALA A 73 12.75 0.19 1.14
C ALA A 73 13.14 -1.29 1.09
N GLU A 74 13.22 -1.93 2.27
CA GLU A 74 13.58 -3.34 2.37
C GLU A 74 12.51 -4.26 1.77
N VAL A 75 11.23 -3.96 2.00
CA VAL A 75 10.12 -4.72 1.42
C VAL A 75 10.11 -4.60 -0.10
N ILE A 76 10.42 -3.43 -0.66
CA ILE A 76 10.53 -3.24 -2.10
C ILE A 76 11.64 -4.14 -2.69
N ARG A 77 12.82 -4.18 -2.06
CA ARG A 77 13.93 -5.06 -2.49
C ARG A 77 13.55 -6.52 -2.53
N GLN A 78 12.76 -6.98 -1.56
CA GLN A 78 12.30 -8.37 -1.49
C GLN A 78 11.16 -8.65 -2.45
N LEU A 79 10.18 -7.74 -2.53
CA LEU A 79 8.94 -7.97 -3.26
C LEU A 79 9.14 -7.90 -4.79
N TYR A 80 9.95 -6.97 -5.28
CA TYR A 80 10.15 -6.79 -6.71
C TYR A 80 10.65 -8.07 -7.42
N PRO A 81 11.75 -8.73 -7.00
CA PRO A 81 12.23 -9.93 -7.66
C PRO A 81 11.26 -11.12 -7.57
N LEU A 82 10.40 -11.14 -6.56
CA LEU A 82 9.40 -12.20 -6.37
C LEU A 82 8.18 -12.02 -7.28
N THR A 83 7.78 -10.77 -7.54
CA THR A 83 6.46 -10.45 -8.09
C THR A 83 6.49 -9.65 -9.39
N GLY A 84 7.56 -8.92 -9.65
CA GLY A 84 7.63 -7.95 -10.75
C GLY A 84 6.79 -6.67 -10.54
N VAL A 85 6.23 -6.44 -9.34
CA VAL A 85 5.50 -5.21 -9.02
C VAL A 85 6.41 -4.00 -9.09
N ARG A 86 5.99 -2.94 -9.79
CA ARG A 86 6.77 -1.71 -9.97
C ARG A 86 6.13 -0.47 -9.35
N ALA A 87 4.90 -0.58 -8.86
CA ALA A 87 4.17 0.51 -8.22
C ALA A 87 3.96 0.20 -6.73
N TYR A 88 4.28 1.15 -5.87
CA TYR A 88 4.24 0.97 -4.42
C TYR A 88 3.53 2.14 -3.75
N HIS A 89 2.75 1.84 -2.71
CA HIS A 89 2.08 2.82 -1.88
C HIS A 89 2.61 2.71 -0.45
N MET A 90 3.16 3.81 0.08
CA MET A 90 3.71 3.84 1.43
C MET A 90 3.44 5.17 2.12
N THR A 91 3.37 5.15 3.44
CA THR A 91 3.27 6.36 4.26
C THR A 91 4.65 6.91 4.65
N GLY A 92 5.69 6.08 4.61
CA GLY A 92 7.03 6.44 5.06
C GLY A 92 7.09 6.88 6.53
N LYS A 93 6.11 6.46 7.34
CA LYS A 93 5.92 6.96 8.69
C LYS A 93 7.03 6.55 9.65
N ARG A 94 7.28 7.42 10.63
CA ARG A 94 7.94 7.11 11.90
C ARG A 94 7.05 7.55 13.07
N VAL A 95 7.28 6.93 14.21
CA VAL A 95 6.66 7.33 15.47
C VAL A 95 7.62 8.25 16.20
N ILE A 96 7.13 9.38 16.66
CA ILE A 96 7.84 10.31 17.54
C ILE A 96 7.05 10.52 18.81
N ASP A 97 7.74 10.79 19.91
CA ASP A 97 7.07 11.12 21.16
C ASP A 97 6.47 12.52 21.11
N SER A 98 5.35 12.71 21.79
CA SER A 98 4.70 14.02 21.93
C SER A 98 5.54 14.95 22.79
N GLU A 99 5.61 16.22 22.42
CA GLU A 99 6.24 17.28 23.21
C GLU A 99 5.40 17.73 24.43
N MET A 100 4.23 17.12 24.67
CA MET A 100 3.38 17.39 25.80
C MET A 100 4.12 17.08 27.12
N GLN A 101 4.23 18.10 27.98
CA GLN A 101 4.86 17.97 29.29
C GLN A 101 3.94 17.30 30.31
N PHE A 102 2.66 17.68 30.30
CA PHE A 102 1.68 17.04 31.16
C PHE A 102 1.12 15.77 30.46
N ARG A 103 1.20 14.65 31.16
CA ARG A 103 0.67 13.37 30.71
C ARG A 103 -0.22 12.76 31.78
N LYS A 104 -1.38 12.28 31.41
CA LYS A 104 -2.33 11.64 32.32
C LYS A 104 -2.47 10.18 31.92
N ASP A 105 -2.11 9.31 32.84
CA ASP A 105 -2.25 7.86 32.65
C ASP A 105 -3.72 7.42 32.85
N GLY A 106 -4.06 6.32 32.20
CA GLY A 106 -5.36 5.66 32.36
C GLY A 106 -6.53 6.33 31.66
N VAL A 107 -6.29 7.32 30.79
CA VAL A 107 -7.32 7.95 29.96
C VAL A 107 -6.96 7.80 28.49
N ASN A 108 -7.73 7.00 27.77
CA ASN A 108 -7.61 6.86 26.31
C ASN A 108 -8.76 7.62 25.64
N MET A 109 -8.42 8.54 24.73
CA MET A 109 -9.38 9.30 23.94
C MET A 109 -9.61 8.69 22.56
N GLY A 110 -8.69 7.81 22.13
CA GLY A 110 -8.74 7.11 20.86
C GLY A 110 -8.86 5.57 21.02
N LEU A 111 -8.16 4.84 20.19
CA LEU A 111 -8.14 3.37 20.27
C LEU A 111 -7.28 2.90 21.46
N PRO A 112 -7.78 1.97 22.30
CA PRO A 112 -7.08 1.53 23.52
C PRO A 112 -5.67 0.97 23.29
N MET A 113 -5.35 0.59 22.05
CA MET A 113 -4.06 0.01 21.65
C MET A 113 -3.05 1.06 21.19
N LEU A 114 -3.44 2.32 21.05
CA LEU A 114 -2.58 3.40 20.61
C LEU A 114 -2.26 4.33 21.78
N SER A 115 -1.01 4.75 21.85
CA SER A 115 -0.60 5.77 22.83
C SER A 115 -1.13 7.14 22.39
N GLU A 116 -1.70 7.89 23.33
CA GLU A 116 -2.10 9.29 23.12
C GLU A 116 -0.89 10.25 22.93
N TYR A 117 0.30 9.76 23.24
CA TYR A 117 1.54 10.54 23.21
C TYR A 117 2.47 10.15 22.05
N GLU A 118 2.06 9.23 21.19
CA GLU A 118 2.77 8.87 19.98
C GLU A 118 2.22 9.63 18.78
N ILE A 119 3.09 10.37 18.09
CA ILE A 119 2.74 11.10 16.88
C ILE A 119 3.34 10.37 15.68
N TRP A 120 2.48 10.01 14.74
CA TRP A 120 2.89 9.36 13.51
C TRP A 120 3.12 10.43 12.43
N ARG A 121 4.38 10.56 12.00
CA ARG A 121 4.77 11.52 10.97
C ARG A 121 5.47 10.82 9.80
N THR A 122 5.28 11.36 8.60
CA THR A 122 6.08 10.93 7.44
C THR A 122 7.53 11.38 7.64
N ASP A 123 8.45 10.42 7.45
CA ASP A 123 9.88 10.65 7.49
C ASP A 123 10.42 10.71 6.06
N VAL A 124 11.06 11.82 5.73
CA VAL A 124 11.62 12.05 4.40
C VAL A 124 12.74 11.04 4.06
N ASP A 125 13.47 10.55 5.06
CA ASP A 125 14.56 9.60 4.83
C ASP A 125 14.03 8.21 4.49
N ASN A 126 12.89 7.80 5.07
CA ASN A 126 12.18 6.60 4.65
C ASN A 126 11.72 6.67 3.19
N ILE A 127 11.23 7.84 2.75
CA ILE A 127 10.83 8.06 1.35
C ILE A 127 12.04 8.05 0.43
N ARG A 128 13.13 8.73 0.80
CA ARG A 128 14.38 8.73 0.02
C ARG A 128 14.98 7.34 -0.13
N ALA A 129 14.99 6.56 0.95
CA ALA A 129 15.47 5.19 0.93
C ALA A 129 14.65 4.31 -0.03
N ALA A 130 13.32 4.42 0.01
CA ALA A 130 12.45 3.69 -0.92
C ALA A 130 12.66 4.13 -2.37
N LYS A 131 12.75 5.45 -2.61
CA LYS A 131 13.01 6.01 -3.95
C LYS A 131 14.33 5.49 -4.51
N LYS A 132 15.41 5.52 -3.71
CA LYS A 132 16.71 5.00 -4.13
C LYS A 132 16.64 3.53 -4.57
N VAL A 133 15.93 2.69 -3.83
CA VAL A 133 15.73 1.28 -4.23
C VAL A 133 15.02 1.18 -5.57
N LEU A 134 13.97 1.98 -5.80
CA LEU A 134 13.24 1.99 -7.07
C LEU A 134 14.08 2.45 -8.26
N GLU A 135 15.08 3.31 -8.04
CA GLU A 135 16.02 3.77 -9.06
C GLU A 135 17.08 2.71 -9.40
N GLU A 136 17.30 1.74 -8.52
CA GLU A 136 18.25 0.63 -8.68
C GLU A 136 17.62 -0.63 -9.33
N LEU A 137 16.28 -0.68 -9.47
CA LEU A 137 15.51 -1.80 -10.05
C LEU A 137 15.24 -1.59 -11.55
#